data_990bbc519b391e93094d4fb9c9da856c
#
_entry.id   990bbc519b391e93094d4fb9c9da856c
#
_cell.length_a   1.000
_cell.length_b   1.000
_cell.length_c   1.000
_cell.angle_alpha   90.00
_cell.angle_beta   90.00
_cell.angle_gamma   90.00
#
_symmetry.space_group_name_H-M   'P 1'
#
loop_
_entity.id
_entity.type
_entity.pdbx_description
1 polymer ?
#
loop_
_entity_poly.entity_id
_entity_poly.type
_entity_poly.pdbx_seq_one_letter_code
_entity_poly.pdbx_strand_id
1 'polypeptide(L)'
;GNHRIRQVSPDGEVSTLAGSGHAAHKDGYGRHACFYNPCGIAIDYVSNDMLYVSDYSNNCVRAVSRSGLVSTLGSKDAETPLDSPYGIAVHVESLPHGSSEATVYVSSYHSHSLAKITPEGRVSVLAGCGAPRQADGVGTQAAFHAPNGLAVDADGTLFVADSGNHCIRKVAPDGTVSTLAGDGCPSLTSTGLNSPCGLCVCTLAGRGAVLLVADRSNSCVRLLPIDALPPPLLAPSTMRDDLAALLDGEHASELSGEATFDVQGRLLRAPKAVLCARCPHFRAMFGSGMRESRGEAVCVADISYDVYRALLDYLLSDHLTAQLPAETYLELMMLSNAYGLGRLEQLCARKLAAVLDMNNVGEIARCASLIGEQHLHRAADRYAHLQAAAGPGAPAACEPQGGEGCHI
;
A
#
# COMPACT_ATOMS: atom_id res chain seq x y z
N GLY A 1 11.83 20.16 20.57
CA GLY A 1 12.00 21.04 21.67
C GLY A 1 10.82 21.92 22.07
N ASN A 2 9.83 22.24 21.17
CA ASN A 2 8.75 23.20 21.52
C ASN A 2 7.45 22.49 21.98
N HIS A 3 7.44 21.16 22.05
CA HIS A 3 6.30 20.36 22.53
C HIS A 3 4.98 20.70 21.81
N ARG A 4 5.04 20.95 20.50
CA ARG A 4 3.90 21.34 19.66
C ARG A 4 3.94 20.66 18.30
N ILE A 5 2.76 20.45 17.75
CA ILE A 5 2.57 20.10 16.34
C ILE A 5 2.27 21.39 15.59
N ARG A 6 3.08 21.67 14.57
CA ARG A 6 2.97 22.90 13.75
C ARG A 6 2.46 22.55 12.37
N GLN A 7 1.67 23.44 11.81
CA GLN A 7 1.20 23.42 10.44
C GLN A 7 1.82 24.57 9.67
N VAL A 8 2.26 24.30 8.46
CA VAL A 8 2.77 25.30 7.52
C VAL A 8 1.81 25.36 6.36
N SER A 9 1.27 26.54 6.07
CA SER A 9 0.41 26.78 4.90
C SER A 9 1.25 26.78 3.61
N PRO A 10 0.60 26.66 2.42
CA PRO A 10 1.30 26.82 1.14
C PRO A 10 2.04 28.14 0.99
N ASP A 11 1.55 29.20 1.64
CA ASP A 11 2.14 30.55 1.63
C ASP A 11 3.28 30.71 2.66
N GLY A 12 3.62 29.63 3.38
CA GLY A 12 4.71 29.60 4.37
C GLY A 12 4.32 30.11 5.77
N GLU A 13 3.04 30.42 6.04
CA GLU A 13 2.60 30.77 7.39
C GLU A 13 2.66 29.57 8.32
N VAL A 14 3.28 29.77 9.49
CA VAL A 14 3.45 28.74 10.51
C VAL A 14 2.49 28.94 11.68
N SER A 15 1.54 28.03 11.83
CA SER A 15 0.57 28.00 12.93
C SER A 15 0.75 26.79 13.85
N THR A 16 0.13 26.82 15.02
CA THR A 16 0.10 25.68 15.94
C THR A 16 -1.20 24.91 15.76
N LEU A 17 -1.11 23.68 15.30
CA LEU A 17 -2.25 22.77 15.19
C LEU A 17 -2.64 22.23 16.59
N ALA A 18 -1.66 21.74 17.36
CA ALA A 18 -1.88 21.20 18.68
C ALA A 18 -0.64 21.33 19.59
N GLY A 19 -0.86 21.33 20.90
CA GLY A 19 0.17 21.41 21.92
C GLY A 19 0.28 22.79 22.60
N SER A 20 0.28 22.80 23.93
CA SER A 20 0.42 24.01 24.75
C SER A 20 1.84 24.61 24.71
N GLY A 21 2.85 23.76 24.50
CA GLY A 21 4.27 24.07 24.64
C GLY A 21 4.87 23.67 26.00
N HIS A 22 4.05 23.21 26.93
CA HIS A 22 4.52 22.60 28.16
C HIS A 22 4.79 21.12 27.98
N ALA A 23 5.91 20.62 28.50
CA ALA A 23 6.26 19.21 28.51
C ALA A 23 5.33 18.45 29.46
N ALA A 24 4.35 17.75 28.92
CA ALA A 24 3.39 16.96 29.70
C ALA A 24 2.65 15.97 28.80
N HIS A 25 1.93 15.02 29.41
CA HIS A 25 0.99 14.15 28.72
C HIS A 25 -0.45 14.61 29.03
N LYS A 26 -1.14 15.14 28.01
CA LYS A 26 -2.54 15.54 28.15
C LYS A 26 -3.24 15.50 26.78
N ASP A 27 -4.36 14.81 26.73
CA ASP A 27 -5.28 14.85 25.58
C ASP A 27 -6.11 16.15 25.62
N GLY A 28 -6.67 16.54 24.50
CA GLY A 28 -7.48 17.74 24.40
C GLY A 28 -7.44 18.39 23.03
N TYR A 29 -8.04 19.57 22.91
CA TYR A 29 -8.17 20.28 21.65
C TYR A 29 -7.13 21.42 21.53
N GLY A 30 -6.41 21.45 20.43
CA GLY A 30 -5.48 22.52 20.09
C GLY A 30 -4.44 22.75 21.18
N ARG A 31 -4.40 23.95 21.72
CA ARG A 31 -3.44 24.36 22.78
C ARG A 31 -3.75 23.80 24.19
N HIS A 32 -4.87 23.12 24.37
CA HIS A 32 -5.20 22.45 25.62
C HIS A 32 -4.56 21.06 25.75
N ALA A 33 -4.09 20.49 24.63
CA ALA A 33 -3.29 19.28 24.62
C ALA A 33 -1.83 19.57 25.00
N CYS A 34 -1.14 18.56 25.52
CA CYS A 34 0.29 18.63 25.80
C CYS A 34 1.01 17.43 25.21
N PHE A 35 2.24 17.67 24.74
CA PHE A 35 3.20 16.68 24.27
C PHE A 35 4.51 16.80 25.03
N TYR A 36 5.34 15.75 24.97
CA TYR A 36 6.68 15.83 25.51
C TYR A 36 7.70 15.26 24.51
N ASN A 37 8.43 16.16 23.83
CA ASN A 37 9.38 15.84 22.75
C ASN A 37 8.75 14.97 21.62
N PRO A 38 7.67 15.42 20.97
CA PRO A 38 7.17 14.71 19.79
C PRO A 38 8.24 14.67 18.70
N CYS A 39 8.48 13.49 18.12
CA CYS A 39 9.55 13.25 17.15
C CYS A 39 9.02 12.93 15.75
N GLY A 40 8.40 11.77 15.58
CA GLY A 40 7.86 11.31 14.28
C GLY A 40 6.42 11.75 14.07
N ILE A 41 6.06 11.91 12.81
CA ILE A 41 4.70 12.22 12.39
C ILE A 41 4.40 11.48 11.07
N ALA A 42 3.24 10.84 11.00
CA ALA A 42 2.70 10.22 9.79
C ALA A 42 1.24 10.61 9.62
N ILE A 43 0.77 10.58 8.38
CA ILE A 43 -0.60 10.98 8.04
C ILE A 43 -1.32 9.85 7.31
N ASP A 44 -2.56 9.58 7.69
CA ASP A 44 -3.51 8.77 6.97
C ASP A 44 -4.39 9.66 6.09
N TYR A 45 -4.09 9.67 4.80
CA TYR A 45 -4.87 10.44 3.81
C TYR A 45 -6.13 9.71 3.32
N VAL A 46 -6.29 8.42 3.66
CA VAL A 46 -7.32 7.57 3.05
C VAL A 46 -8.57 7.50 3.91
N SER A 47 -8.40 7.28 5.22
CA SER A 47 -9.52 6.96 6.10
C SER A 47 -10.10 8.19 6.78
N ASN A 48 -9.28 9.04 7.39
CA ASN A 48 -9.78 10.08 8.29
C ASN A 48 -8.97 11.38 8.31
N ASP A 49 -7.98 11.57 7.44
CA ASP A 49 -7.04 12.72 7.54
C ASP A 49 -6.40 12.83 8.94
N MET A 50 -6.12 11.68 9.57
CA MET A 50 -5.54 11.63 10.91
C MET A 50 -4.03 11.71 10.85
N LEU A 51 -3.47 12.50 11.76
CA LEU A 51 -2.03 12.54 12.01
C LEU A 51 -1.71 11.63 13.20
N TYR A 52 -0.72 10.78 13.04
CA TYR A 52 -0.17 9.97 14.10
C TYR A 52 1.19 10.52 14.50
N VAL A 53 1.39 10.73 15.79
CA VAL A 53 2.57 11.40 16.34
C VAL A 53 3.21 10.52 17.40
N SER A 54 4.49 10.22 17.25
CA SER A 54 5.28 9.59 18.31
C SER A 54 5.64 10.64 19.37
N ASP A 55 5.05 10.51 20.54
CA ASP A 55 5.25 11.39 21.69
C ASP A 55 6.36 10.81 22.57
N TYR A 56 7.59 10.99 22.11
CA TYR A 56 8.81 10.28 22.51
C TYR A 56 8.98 10.16 24.02
N SER A 57 8.99 11.29 24.73
CA SER A 57 9.25 11.30 26.19
C SER A 57 8.01 10.92 27.02
N ASN A 58 6.83 10.85 26.41
CA ASN A 58 5.60 10.33 27.03
C ASN A 58 5.41 8.81 26.78
N ASN A 59 6.28 8.17 26.00
CA ASN A 59 6.19 6.74 25.67
C ASN A 59 4.83 6.34 25.09
N CYS A 60 4.26 7.15 24.20
CA CYS A 60 2.96 6.89 23.61
C CYS A 60 2.87 7.40 22.15
N VAL A 61 1.86 6.93 21.45
CA VAL A 61 1.46 7.45 20.14
C VAL A 61 0.18 8.24 20.30
N ARG A 62 0.17 9.44 19.73
CA ARG A 62 -0.99 10.33 19.76
C ARG A 62 -1.62 10.38 18.37
N ALA A 63 -2.95 10.33 18.34
CA ALA A 63 -3.74 10.63 17.17
C ALA A 63 -4.19 12.09 17.23
N VAL A 64 -3.99 12.82 16.13
CA VAL A 64 -4.32 14.25 16.04
C VAL A 64 -5.20 14.44 14.81
N SER A 65 -6.45 14.88 15.01
CA SER A 65 -7.34 15.18 13.91
C SER A 65 -6.92 16.46 13.17
N ARG A 66 -7.41 16.62 11.95
CA ARG A 66 -7.23 17.85 11.16
C ARG A 66 -7.70 19.12 11.89
N SER A 67 -8.69 19.00 12.78
CA SER A 67 -9.18 20.10 13.61
C SER A 67 -8.34 20.37 14.84
N GLY A 68 -7.33 19.55 15.14
CA GLY A 68 -6.45 19.70 16.28
C GLY A 68 -6.91 18.95 17.55
N LEU A 69 -7.90 18.06 17.47
CA LEU A 69 -8.24 17.18 18.59
C LEU A 69 -7.15 16.12 18.75
N VAL A 70 -6.59 16.03 19.96
CA VAL A 70 -5.53 15.09 20.32
C VAL A 70 -6.09 14.02 21.26
N SER A 71 -5.86 12.77 20.91
CA SER A 71 -6.14 11.60 21.77
C SER A 71 -4.94 10.67 21.80
N THR A 72 -4.83 9.85 22.86
CA THR A 72 -3.81 8.82 22.95
C THR A 72 -4.30 7.56 22.26
N LEU A 73 -3.57 7.11 21.21
CA LEU A 73 -3.88 5.89 20.46
C LEU A 73 -3.30 4.65 21.14
N GLY A 74 -2.04 4.71 21.57
CA GLY A 74 -1.34 3.62 22.24
C GLY A 74 -0.29 4.14 23.18
N SER A 75 -0.15 3.53 24.34
CA SER A 75 0.79 3.93 25.40
C SER A 75 1.58 2.74 25.94
N LYS A 76 2.73 3.03 26.57
CA LYS A 76 3.50 2.04 27.29
C LYS A 76 2.73 1.57 28.52
N ASP A 77 2.56 0.28 28.63
CA ASP A 77 2.15 -0.41 29.86
C ASP A 77 3.15 -1.54 30.18
N ALA A 78 2.83 -2.41 31.12
CA ALA A 78 3.74 -3.49 31.54
C ALA A 78 4.01 -4.52 30.40
N GLU A 79 3.15 -4.61 29.40
CA GLU A 79 3.21 -5.61 28.35
C GLU A 79 3.55 -4.99 26.96
N THR A 80 3.50 -3.65 26.83
CA THR A 80 3.71 -2.99 25.53
C THR A 80 5.16 -2.57 25.29
N PRO A 81 5.68 -2.73 24.06
CA PRO A 81 7.07 -2.41 23.73
C PRO A 81 7.34 -0.93 23.45
N LEU A 82 6.40 -0.03 23.71
CA LEU A 82 6.55 1.39 23.42
C LEU A 82 7.49 2.06 24.43
N ASP A 83 8.78 2.05 24.11
CA ASP A 83 9.79 2.79 24.89
C ASP A 83 10.51 3.79 23.99
N SER A 84 10.26 5.07 24.25
CA SER A 84 10.79 6.17 23.45
C SER A 84 10.44 6.01 21.96
N PRO A 85 9.14 6.00 21.59
CA PRO A 85 8.70 5.88 20.19
C PRO A 85 9.29 7.03 19.38
N TYR A 86 9.96 6.70 18.28
CA TYR A 86 10.70 7.67 17.46
C TYR A 86 10.13 7.79 16.05
N GLY A 87 10.47 6.87 15.17
CA GLY A 87 9.94 6.80 13.83
C GLY A 87 8.51 6.26 13.81
N ILE A 88 7.70 6.76 12.91
CA ILE A 88 6.31 6.35 12.76
C ILE A 88 5.96 6.29 11.28
N ALA A 89 5.25 5.26 10.89
CA ALA A 89 4.71 5.09 9.54
C ALA A 89 3.29 4.53 9.62
N VAL A 90 2.48 4.82 8.61
CA VAL A 90 1.09 4.38 8.53
C VAL A 90 0.89 3.62 7.23
N HIS A 91 0.36 2.41 7.33
CA HIS A 91 -0.12 1.65 6.18
C HIS A 91 -1.64 1.57 6.24
N VAL A 92 -2.30 1.91 5.13
CA VAL A 92 -3.75 1.86 5.03
C VAL A 92 -4.14 0.76 4.07
N GLU A 93 -4.78 -0.26 4.60
CA GLU A 93 -5.29 -1.38 3.83
C GLU A 93 -6.75 -1.13 3.44
N SER A 94 -7.05 -1.23 2.14
CA SER A 94 -8.41 -1.15 1.64
C SER A 94 -9.08 -2.52 1.78
N LEU A 95 -10.14 -2.58 2.57
CA LEU A 95 -10.91 -3.81 2.80
C LEU A 95 -11.97 -4.03 1.71
N PRO A 96 -12.42 -5.29 1.50
CA PRO A 96 -13.35 -5.67 0.42
C PRO A 96 -14.69 -4.93 0.41
N HIS A 97 -15.08 -4.31 1.52
CA HIS A 97 -16.38 -3.62 1.66
C HIS A 97 -16.28 -2.10 1.56
N GLY A 98 -15.16 -1.57 1.02
CA GLY A 98 -14.95 -0.11 0.86
C GLY A 98 -14.56 0.61 2.15
N SER A 99 -14.40 -0.10 3.26
CA SER A 99 -13.76 0.42 4.46
C SER A 99 -12.24 0.32 4.32
N SER A 100 -11.51 1.15 5.06
CA SER A 100 -10.05 1.09 5.14
C SER A 100 -9.62 0.99 6.59
N GLU A 101 -8.55 0.23 6.83
CA GLU A 101 -7.94 0.10 8.15
C GLU A 101 -6.53 0.66 8.14
N ALA A 102 -6.27 1.58 9.07
CA ALA A 102 -4.96 2.19 9.25
C ALA A 102 -4.17 1.42 10.32
N THR A 103 -3.08 0.80 9.93
CA THR A 103 -2.11 0.22 10.85
C THR A 103 -0.96 1.19 11.05
N VAL A 104 -0.65 1.51 12.29
CA VAL A 104 0.46 2.38 12.66
C VAL A 104 1.67 1.55 13.09
N TYR A 105 2.82 1.78 12.46
CA TYR A 105 4.10 1.16 12.80
C TYR A 105 4.97 2.17 13.50
N VAL A 106 5.66 1.72 14.55
CA VAL A 106 6.47 2.60 15.42
C VAL A 106 7.80 1.94 15.73
N SER A 107 8.89 2.68 15.59
CA SER A 107 10.17 2.25 16.13
C SER A 107 10.28 2.65 17.61
N SER A 108 10.58 1.68 18.45
CA SER A 108 10.85 1.88 19.88
C SER A 108 12.35 1.94 20.11
N TYR A 109 12.85 3.16 20.26
CA TYR A 109 14.28 3.45 20.21
C TYR A 109 15.07 2.75 21.33
N HIS A 110 14.58 2.80 22.58
CA HIS A 110 15.25 2.21 23.73
C HIS A 110 14.90 0.73 23.97
N SER A 111 13.75 0.27 23.50
CA SER A 111 13.45 -1.18 23.54
C SER A 111 13.95 -1.94 22.31
N HIS A 112 14.67 -1.28 21.40
CA HIS A 112 15.31 -1.94 20.25
C HIS A 112 14.36 -2.83 19.46
N SER A 113 13.12 -2.39 19.28
CA SER A 113 12.05 -3.17 18.68
C SER A 113 11.14 -2.32 17.79
N LEU A 114 10.28 -2.98 17.04
CA LEU A 114 9.22 -2.36 16.25
C LEU A 114 7.87 -2.76 16.82
N ALA A 115 6.99 -1.80 16.99
CA ALA A 115 5.62 -2.01 17.41
C ALA A 115 4.65 -1.79 16.26
N LYS A 116 3.53 -2.53 16.30
CA LYS A 116 2.35 -2.36 15.47
C LYS A 116 1.19 -1.95 16.36
N ILE A 117 0.44 -0.93 15.94
CA ILE A 117 -0.74 -0.42 16.64
C ILE A 117 -1.94 -0.53 15.71
N THR A 118 -3.00 -1.20 16.16
CA THR A 118 -4.26 -1.30 15.41
C THR A 118 -5.10 -0.03 15.54
N PRO A 119 -6.16 0.17 14.72
CA PRO A 119 -7.06 1.32 14.84
C PRO A 119 -7.69 1.47 16.24
N GLU A 120 -7.93 0.35 16.94
CA GLU A 120 -8.47 0.32 18.31
C GLU A 120 -7.43 0.65 19.39
N GLY A 121 -6.17 0.91 18.99
CA GLY A 121 -5.09 1.25 19.91
C GLY A 121 -4.39 0.05 20.55
N ARG A 122 -4.60 -1.18 20.05
CA ARG A 122 -3.89 -2.35 20.54
C ARG A 122 -2.45 -2.33 20.05
N VAL A 123 -1.52 -2.30 20.99
CA VAL A 123 -0.07 -2.33 20.73
C VAL A 123 0.45 -3.77 20.79
N SER A 124 1.27 -4.17 19.83
CA SER A 124 1.94 -5.46 19.80
C SER A 124 3.36 -5.34 19.23
N VAL A 125 4.24 -6.27 19.58
CA VAL A 125 5.57 -6.36 18.95
C VAL A 125 5.40 -6.88 17.52
N LEU A 126 5.93 -6.15 16.55
CA LEU A 126 6.05 -6.63 15.17
C LEU A 126 7.35 -7.44 15.00
N ALA A 127 8.48 -6.85 15.45
CA ALA A 127 9.79 -7.49 15.35
C ALA A 127 10.78 -6.86 16.36
N GLY A 128 11.80 -7.63 16.71
CA GLY A 128 12.87 -7.20 17.61
C GLY A 128 12.82 -7.90 18.97
N CYS A 129 13.98 -8.40 19.41
CA CYS A 129 14.12 -9.16 20.66
C CYS A 129 14.34 -8.28 21.91
N GLY A 130 14.40 -6.96 21.78
CA GLY A 130 14.68 -6.04 22.87
C GLY A 130 16.16 -5.84 23.22
N ALA A 131 17.07 -6.60 22.62
CA ALA A 131 18.51 -6.47 22.84
C ALA A 131 19.19 -5.70 21.70
N PRO A 132 20.13 -4.77 21.98
CA PRO A 132 20.83 -3.99 20.98
C PRO A 132 21.84 -4.85 20.22
N ARG A 133 21.42 -5.40 19.09
CA ARG A 133 22.26 -6.19 18.17
C ARG A 133 21.67 -6.20 16.76
N GLN A 134 22.45 -6.66 15.79
CA GLN A 134 21.97 -6.92 14.43
C GLN A 134 21.70 -8.41 14.26
N ALA A 135 20.44 -8.74 13.92
CA ALA A 135 20.08 -10.10 13.50
C ALA A 135 18.87 -10.05 12.58
N ASP A 136 18.93 -10.78 11.47
CA ASP A 136 17.79 -11.10 10.62
C ASP A 136 16.96 -12.21 11.28
N GLY A 137 15.68 -12.36 10.91
CA GLY A 137 14.80 -13.38 11.47
C GLY A 137 13.33 -12.96 11.47
N VAL A 138 12.47 -13.76 12.06
CA VAL A 138 11.02 -13.51 12.12
C VAL A 138 10.63 -13.03 13.53
N GLY A 139 9.88 -11.93 13.58
CA GLY A 139 9.34 -11.40 14.84
C GLY A 139 10.44 -11.13 15.87
N THR A 140 10.31 -11.73 17.05
CA THR A 140 11.28 -11.56 18.17
C THR A 140 12.60 -12.31 17.98
N GLN A 141 12.77 -13.10 16.92
CA GLN A 141 14.07 -13.70 16.57
C GLN A 141 14.99 -12.65 15.92
N ALA A 142 14.43 -11.65 15.27
CA ALA A 142 15.17 -10.51 14.74
C ALA A 142 15.64 -9.58 15.85
N ALA A 143 16.67 -8.78 15.57
CA ALA A 143 17.17 -7.79 16.51
C ALA A 143 17.57 -6.50 15.79
N PHE A 144 17.37 -5.38 16.48
CA PHE A 144 17.72 -4.02 16.07
C PHE A 144 18.61 -3.34 17.11
N HIS A 145 19.20 -2.22 16.73
CA HIS A 145 19.90 -1.35 17.67
C HIS A 145 19.48 0.12 17.46
N ALA A 146 18.72 0.66 18.38
CA ALA A 146 18.21 2.02 18.32
C ALA A 146 17.54 2.34 16.97
N PRO A 147 16.50 1.55 16.54
CA PRO A 147 15.80 1.80 15.28
C PRO A 147 15.18 3.20 15.32
N ASN A 148 15.32 3.91 14.20
CA ASN A 148 14.96 5.33 14.09
C ASN A 148 13.81 5.52 13.09
N GLY A 149 14.06 6.17 11.96
CA GLY A 149 13.05 6.44 10.95
C GLY A 149 12.44 5.18 10.33
N LEU A 150 11.17 5.28 10.01
CA LEU A 150 10.39 4.25 9.33
C LEU A 150 9.81 4.82 8.04
N ALA A 151 9.68 3.96 7.04
CA ALA A 151 8.88 4.19 5.86
C ALA A 151 8.18 2.88 5.48
N VAL A 152 6.95 2.96 4.98
CA VAL A 152 6.18 1.79 4.53
C VAL A 152 5.83 1.97 3.06
N ASP A 153 5.92 0.89 2.29
CA ASP A 153 5.45 0.90 0.91
C ASP A 153 3.97 0.52 0.81
N ALA A 154 3.46 0.53 -0.41
CA ALA A 154 2.06 0.23 -0.67
C ALA A 154 1.68 -1.24 -0.39
N ASP A 155 2.65 -2.14 -0.35
CA ASP A 155 2.45 -3.56 -0.06
C ASP A 155 2.53 -3.87 1.44
N GLY A 156 2.72 -2.84 2.27
CA GLY A 156 2.88 -2.98 3.72
C GLY A 156 4.29 -3.40 4.15
N THR A 157 5.27 -3.44 3.23
CA THR A 157 6.67 -3.67 3.57
C THR A 157 7.24 -2.44 4.29
N LEU A 158 7.78 -2.65 5.47
CA LEU A 158 8.36 -1.59 6.29
C LEU A 158 9.88 -1.53 6.09
N PHE A 159 10.40 -0.34 5.87
CA PHE A 159 11.83 -0.03 5.86
C PHE A 159 12.20 0.68 7.14
N VAL A 160 13.31 0.27 7.74
CA VAL A 160 13.74 0.71 9.06
C VAL A 160 15.18 1.22 8.98
N ALA A 161 15.41 2.44 9.42
CA ALA A 161 16.75 2.94 9.69
C ALA A 161 17.24 2.35 11.02
N ASP A 162 18.01 1.29 10.97
CA ASP A 162 18.60 0.64 12.13
C ASP A 162 19.88 1.36 12.51
N SER A 163 19.70 2.54 13.14
CA SER A 163 20.73 3.58 13.27
C SER A 163 21.97 3.12 14.00
N GLY A 164 21.80 2.37 15.09
CA GLY A 164 22.90 1.85 15.90
C GLY A 164 23.66 0.71 15.22
N ASN A 165 23.03 0.05 14.23
CA ASN A 165 23.65 -0.97 13.40
C ASN A 165 24.11 -0.43 12.04
N HIS A 166 24.02 0.87 11.79
CA HIS A 166 24.47 1.50 10.56
C HIS A 166 23.94 0.85 9.27
N CYS A 167 22.72 0.36 9.30
CA CYS A 167 22.11 -0.36 8.18
C CYS A 167 20.62 0.00 7.99
N ILE A 168 20.10 -0.40 6.85
CA ILE A 168 18.67 -0.35 6.54
C ILE A 168 18.13 -1.77 6.56
N ARG A 169 17.04 -1.96 7.28
CA ARG A 169 16.36 -3.25 7.38
C ARG A 169 15.03 -3.19 6.62
N LYS A 170 14.67 -4.31 6.03
CA LYS A 170 13.38 -4.56 5.39
C LYS A 170 12.59 -5.51 6.27
N VAL A 171 11.33 -5.15 6.58
CA VAL A 171 10.42 -5.97 7.39
C VAL A 171 9.17 -6.22 6.58
N ALA A 172 8.92 -7.49 6.27
CA ALA A 172 7.70 -7.91 5.58
C ALA A 172 6.48 -7.84 6.53
N PRO A 173 5.24 -7.81 5.99
CA PRO A 173 4.02 -7.74 6.80
C PRO A 173 3.87 -8.87 7.83
N ASP A 174 4.49 -10.03 7.58
CA ASP A 174 4.52 -11.20 8.48
C ASP A 174 5.55 -11.06 9.64
N GLY A 175 6.32 -9.95 9.66
CA GLY A 175 7.37 -9.71 10.65
C GLY A 175 8.73 -10.31 10.29
N THR A 176 8.91 -10.82 9.07
CA THR A 176 10.23 -11.29 8.58
C THR A 176 11.16 -10.10 8.34
N VAL A 177 12.30 -10.08 9.00
CA VAL A 177 13.30 -9.02 8.94
C VAL A 177 14.51 -9.48 8.16
N SER A 178 14.97 -8.68 7.21
CA SER A 178 16.20 -8.87 6.46
C SER A 178 16.99 -7.55 6.34
N THR A 179 18.31 -7.65 6.15
CA THR A 179 19.15 -6.47 5.92
C THR A 179 19.11 -6.09 4.44
N LEU A 180 18.70 -4.85 4.14
CA LEU A 180 18.60 -4.32 2.78
C LEU A 180 19.92 -3.67 2.33
N ALA A 181 20.55 -2.89 3.20
CA ALA A 181 21.80 -2.18 2.93
C ALA A 181 22.57 -1.90 4.22
N GLY A 182 23.89 -1.81 4.13
CA GLY A 182 24.79 -1.63 5.27
C GLY A 182 25.28 -2.97 5.83
N ASP A 183 26.49 -2.97 6.35
CA ASP A 183 27.20 -4.17 6.85
C ASP A 183 27.30 -4.22 8.38
N GLY A 184 26.61 -3.32 9.06
CA GLY A 184 26.66 -3.22 10.54
C GLY A 184 27.80 -2.37 11.06
N CYS A 185 28.67 -1.84 10.21
CA CYS A 185 29.78 -0.99 10.57
C CYS A 185 29.59 0.45 10.10
N PRO A 186 29.96 1.46 10.90
CA PRO A 186 29.93 2.84 10.43
C PRO A 186 30.92 3.02 9.28
N SER A 187 30.45 3.47 8.14
CA SER A 187 31.28 3.65 6.97
C SER A 187 31.13 5.05 6.37
N LEU A 188 32.25 5.67 6.09
CA LEU A 188 32.35 6.98 5.40
C LEU A 188 32.45 6.85 3.88
N THR A 189 32.40 5.62 3.34
CA THR A 189 32.51 5.37 1.90
C THR A 189 31.22 5.72 1.17
N SER A 190 31.30 5.85 -0.14
CA SER A 190 30.12 6.13 -0.98
C SER A 190 29.07 5.03 -0.95
N THR A 191 29.42 3.82 -0.53
CA THR A 191 28.54 2.64 -0.45
C THR A 191 28.10 2.29 0.97
N GLY A 192 28.81 2.77 2.01
CA GLY A 192 28.50 2.47 3.40
C GLY A 192 27.55 3.47 4.05
N LEU A 193 26.88 3.07 5.12
CA LEU A 193 25.96 3.89 5.92
C LEU A 193 26.60 4.26 7.26
N ASN A 194 26.18 5.41 7.82
CA ASN A 194 26.62 5.82 9.14
C ASN A 194 25.51 6.52 9.91
N SER A 195 24.90 5.81 10.85
CA SER A 195 23.75 6.25 11.65
C SER A 195 22.61 6.81 10.78
N PRO A 196 22.05 6.02 9.82
CA PRO A 196 20.93 6.46 9.04
C PRO A 196 19.73 6.78 9.98
N CYS A 197 18.95 7.81 9.65
CA CYS A 197 17.88 8.24 10.55
C CYS A 197 16.52 8.42 9.87
N GLY A 198 16.38 9.26 8.86
CA GLY A 198 15.12 9.49 8.18
C GLY A 198 14.98 8.62 6.93
N LEU A 199 13.77 8.13 6.68
CA LEU A 199 13.44 7.33 5.50
C LEU A 199 12.22 7.88 4.79
N CYS A 200 12.21 7.76 3.47
CA CYS A 200 11.03 8.05 2.65
C CYS A 200 11.02 7.13 1.42
N VAL A 201 9.92 6.42 1.20
CA VAL A 201 9.68 5.70 -0.05
C VAL A 201 9.09 6.68 -1.07
N CYS A 202 9.66 6.74 -2.25
CA CYS A 202 9.13 7.55 -3.34
C CYS A 202 9.39 6.89 -4.70
N THR A 203 8.66 7.33 -5.71
CA THR A 203 8.86 6.91 -7.10
C THR A 203 9.56 8.03 -7.87
N LEU A 204 10.72 7.73 -8.43
CA LEU A 204 11.45 8.67 -9.28
C LEU A 204 11.29 8.30 -10.75
N ALA A 205 11.03 9.31 -11.59
CA ALA A 205 10.93 9.14 -13.03
C ALA A 205 12.20 8.46 -13.59
N GLY A 206 12.02 7.36 -14.31
CA GLY A 206 13.13 6.59 -14.93
C GLY A 206 13.92 5.69 -13.97
N ARG A 207 13.65 5.70 -12.66
CA ARG A 207 14.35 4.86 -11.67
C ARG A 207 13.44 3.91 -10.89
N GLY A 208 12.11 4.07 -10.99
CA GLY A 208 11.15 3.29 -10.23
C GLY A 208 11.07 3.68 -8.76
N ALA A 209 10.67 2.74 -7.91
CA ALA A 209 10.59 2.98 -6.48
C ALA A 209 11.99 3.00 -5.85
N VAL A 210 12.22 4.01 -5.04
CA VAL A 210 13.48 4.22 -4.33
C VAL A 210 13.20 4.56 -2.87
N LEU A 211 14.11 4.17 -2.01
CA LEU A 211 14.18 4.61 -0.63
C LEU A 211 15.18 5.76 -0.54
N LEU A 212 14.71 6.92 -0.13
CA LEU A 212 15.56 8.03 0.30
C LEU A 212 15.98 7.78 1.74
N VAL A 213 17.26 7.85 2.00
CA VAL A 213 17.86 7.62 3.32
C VAL A 213 18.64 8.85 3.74
N ALA A 214 18.26 9.46 4.84
CA ALA A 214 19.05 10.49 5.50
C ALA A 214 20.20 9.80 6.26
N ASP A 215 21.38 9.77 5.64
CA ASP A 215 22.61 9.18 6.21
C ASP A 215 23.30 10.21 7.10
N ARG A 216 22.82 10.32 8.34
CA ARG A 216 23.05 11.45 9.24
C ARG A 216 24.53 11.75 9.48
N SER A 217 25.30 10.74 9.86
CA SER A 217 26.72 10.96 10.21
C SER A 217 27.62 11.12 8.98
N ASN A 218 27.10 10.81 7.78
CA ASN A 218 27.74 11.11 6.50
C ASN A 218 27.25 12.44 5.90
N SER A 219 26.33 13.14 6.56
CA SER A 219 25.77 14.44 6.11
C SER A 219 25.24 14.42 4.68
N CYS A 220 24.60 13.33 4.25
CA CYS A 220 24.08 13.19 2.88
C CYS A 220 22.73 12.45 2.86
N VAL A 221 22.07 12.54 1.71
CA VAL A 221 20.90 11.73 1.39
C VAL A 221 21.30 10.68 0.38
N ARG A 222 20.99 9.43 0.66
CA ARG A 222 21.25 8.31 -0.25
C ARG A 222 19.96 7.85 -0.92
N LEU A 223 20.13 7.34 -2.13
CA LEU A 223 19.11 6.70 -2.92
C LEU A 223 19.39 5.19 -2.93
N LEU A 224 18.52 4.41 -2.37
CA LEU A 224 18.57 2.95 -2.46
C LEU A 224 17.45 2.46 -3.37
N PRO A 225 17.74 1.73 -4.44
CA PRO A 225 16.71 1.05 -5.20
C PRO A 225 16.01 0.06 -4.27
N ILE A 226 14.70 0.13 -4.18
CA ILE A 226 13.91 -0.88 -3.50
C ILE A 226 13.27 -1.75 -4.57
N ASP A 227 13.46 -3.04 -4.41
CA ASP A 227 13.03 -4.01 -5.40
C ASP A 227 11.50 -4.15 -5.52
N ALA A 228 10.74 -3.64 -4.60
CA ALA A 228 9.30 -3.47 -4.74
C ALA A 228 9.01 -2.06 -5.23
N LEU A 229 8.57 -1.94 -6.47
CA LEU A 229 7.78 -0.78 -6.86
C LEU A 229 6.50 -0.84 -6.01
N PRO A 230 6.14 0.22 -5.29
CA PRO A 230 4.77 0.29 -4.80
C PRO A 230 3.86 0.10 -6.03
N PRO A 231 2.85 -0.76 -5.95
CA PRO A 231 1.87 -0.80 -7.01
C PRO A 231 1.38 0.64 -7.22
N PRO A 232 1.20 1.09 -8.46
CA PRO A 232 0.71 2.43 -8.72
C PRO A 232 -0.54 2.63 -7.88
N LEU A 233 -0.66 3.81 -7.26
CA LEU A 233 -1.88 4.15 -6.52
C LEU A 233 -3.04 3.84 -7.45
N LEU A 234 -3.98 3.01 -6.99
CA LEU A 234 -5.20 2.77 -7.76
C LEU A 234 -5.83 4.12 -8.03
N ALA A 235 -6.16 4.36 -9.29
CA ALA A 235 -6.98 5.52 -9.63
C ALA A 235 -8.22 5.52 -8.71
N PRO A 236 -8.62 6.68 -8.16
CA PRO A 236 -9.78 6.75 -7.29
C PRO A 236 -11.01 6.18 -8.00
N SER A 237 -11.95 5.64 -7.23
CA SER A 237 -13.22 5.21 -7.78
C SER A 237 -13.97 6.42 -8.31
N THR A 238 -14.38 6.37 -9.56
CA THR A 238 -15.25 7.40 -10.19
C THR A 238 -16.73 7.03 -10.11
N MET A 239 -17.06 5.88 -9.50
CA MET A 239 -18.43 5.34 -9.50
C MET A 239 -19.47 6.34 -9.00
N ARG A 240 -19.16 7.06 -7.91
CA ARG A 240 -20.06 8.05 -7.34
C ARG A 240 -20.29 9.21 -8.31
N ASP A 241 -19.23 9.70 -8.92
CA ASP A 241 -19.28 10.85 -9.83
C ASP A 241 -19.91 10.45 -11.16
N ASP A 242 -19.59 9.24 -11.67
CA ASP A 242 -20.19 8.68 -12.87
C ASP A 242 -21.72 8.49 -12.73
N LEU A 243 -22.18 8.00 -11.56
CA LEU A 243 -23.60 7.82 -11.29
C LEU A 243 -24.31 9.16 -10.99
N ALA A 244 -23.63 10.12 -10.34
CA ALA A 244 -24.19 11.46 -10.13
C ALA A 244 -24.44 12.17 -11.46
N ALA A 245 -23.52 12.06 -12.41
CA ALA A 245 -23.68 12.61 -13.75
C ALA A 245 -24.90 12.05 -14.52
N LEU A 246 -25.34 10.82 -14.18
CA LEU A 246 -26.60 10.28 -14.74
C LEU A 246 -27.85 10.95 -14.21
N LEU A 247 -27.82 11.44 -12.95
CA LEU A 247 -28.95 12.12 -12.35
C LEU A 247 -29.12 13.55 -12.86
N ASP A 248 -28.03 14.19 -13.26
CA ASP A 248 -27.97 15.58 -13.71
C ASP A 248 -28.08 15.73 -15.25
N GLY A 249 -28.06 14.60 -16.01
CA GLY A 249 -27.99 14.62 -17.46
C GLY A 249 -29.34 14.64 -18.17
N GLU A 250 -29.48 15.52 -19.20
CA GLU A 250 -30.67 15.62 -20.07
C GLU A 250 -30.94 14.36 -20.91
N HIS A 251 -30.00 13.40 -20.95
CA HIS A 251 -30.07 12.19 -21.77
C HIS A 251 -30.55 10.93 -21.04
N ALA A 252 -30.98 11.03 -19.80
CA ALA A 252 -31.42 9.87 -18.99
C ALA A 252 -32.60 9.10 -19.63
N SER A 253 -33.44 9.77 -20.44
CA SER A 253 -34.57 9.15 -21.13
C SER A 253 -34.19 8.28 -22.33
N GLU A 254 -33.09 8.61 -23.02
CA GLU A 254 -32.59 7.87 -24.20
C GLU A 254 -31.84 6.58 -23.83
N LEU A 255 -31.29 6.54 -22.60
CA LEU A 255 -30.52 5.42 -22.06
C LEU A 255 -31.34 4.48 -21.18
N SER A 256 -32.68 4.59 -21.23
CA SER A 256 -33.58 3.71 -20.48
C SER A 256 -33.52 2.28 -21.00
N GLY A 257 -33.55 1.29 -20.07
CA GLY A 257 -33.58 -0.12 -20.38
C GLY A 257 -32.26 -0.86 -20.17
N GLU A 258 -32.29 -2.17 -20.47
CA GLU A 258 -31.16 -3.06 -20.34
C GLU A 258 -30.50 -3.31 -21.72
N ALA A 259 -29.19 -3.44 -21.69
CA ALA A 259 -28.43 -4.01 -22.79
C ALA A 259 -28.33 -5.51 -22.60
N THR A 260 -28.51 -6.26 -23.68
CA THR A 260 -28.33 -7.71 -23.70
C THR A 260 -27.09 -8.04 -24.56
N PHE A 261 -26.20 -8.84 -23.99
CA PHE A 261 -24.97 -9.30 -24.64
C PHE A 261 -25.06 -10.82 -24.83
N ASP A 262 -24.84 -11.30 -26.05
CA ASP A 262 -24.67 -12.72 -26.32
C ASP A 262 -23.16 -13.03 -26.39
N VAL A 263 -22.69 -13.71 -25.38
CA VAL A 263 -21.28 -14.10 -25.23
C VAL A 263 -21.21 -15.61 -25.24
N GLN A 264 -20.67 -16.17 -26.28
CA GLN A 264 -20.56 -17.63 -26.50
C GLN A 264 -21.92 -18.38 -26.36
N GLY A 265 -23.02 -17.77 -26.85
CA GLY A 265 -24.36 -18.34 -26.74
C GLY A 265 -25.03 -18.20 -25.37
N ARG A 266 -24.43 -17.44 -24.43
CA ARG A 266 -24.97 -17.15 -23.13
C ARG A 266 -25.30 -15.67 -22.99
N LEU A 267 -26.49 -15.36 -22.51
CA LEU A 267 -26.97 -13.98 -22.40
C LEU A 267 -26.57 -13.34 -21.06
N LEU A 268 -25.98 -12.16 -21.15
CA LEU A 268 -25.72 -11.26 -20.02
C LEU A 268 -26.55 -9.99 -20.20
N ARG A 269 -27.07 -9.43 -19.09
CA ARG A 269 -27.85 -8.20 -19.10
C ARG A 269 -27.30 -7.19 -18.12
N ALA A 270 -27.30 -5.92 -18.52
CA ALA A 270 -26.87 -4.83 -17.65
C ALA A 270 -27.60 -3.51 -18.02
N PRO A 271 -27.84 -2.61 -17.05
CA PRO A 271 -28.50 -1.32 -17.30
C PRO A 271 -27.66 -0.44 -18.26
N LYS A 272 -28.23 -0.03 -19.39
CA LYS A 272 -27.53 0.81 -20.40
C LYS A 272 -27.00 2.10 -19.78
N ALA A 273 -27.78 2.74 -18.92
CA ALA A 273 -27.38 3.99 -18.28
C ALA A 273 -26.07 3.84 -17.50
N VAL A 274 -25.92 2.77 -16.70
CA VAL A 274 -24.70 2.53 -15.92
C VAL A 274 -23.51 2.23 -16.83
N LEU A 275 -23.71 1.41 -17.86
CA LEU A 275 -22.66 1.10 -18.82
C LEU A 275 -22.14 2.35 -19.53
N CYS A 276 -23.05 3.22 -20.01
CA CYS A 276 -22.68 4.46 -20.68
C CYS A 276 -22.01 5.48 -19.77
N ALA A 277 -22.43 5.57 -18.51
CA ALA A 277 -21.80 6.47 -17.56
C ALA A 277 -20.35 6.08 -17.28
N ARG A 278 -20.12 4.78 -17.05
CA ARG A 278 -18.86 4.28 -16.53
C ARG A 278 -17.85 3.81 -17.58
N CYS A 279 -18.29 3.62 -18.82
CA CYS A 279 -17.43 3.09 -19.87
C CYS A 279 -17.53 3.92 -21.16
N PRO A 280 -16.44 4.56 -21.61
CA PRO A 280 -16.43 5.32 -22.87
C PRO A 280 -16.82 4.47 -24.09
N HIS A 281 -16.41 3.20 -24.11
CA HIS A 281 -16.73 2.28 -25.19
C HIS A 281 -18.24 2.06 -25.32
N PHE A 282 -18.94 1.77 -24.21
CA PHE A 282 -20.40 1.58 -24.23
C PHE A 282 -21.14 2.88 -24.52
N ARG A 283 -20.62 4.02 -24.06
CA ARG A 283 -21.17 5.34 -24.40
C ARG A 283 -21.14 5.59 -25.91
N ALA A 284 -20.03 5.28 -26.56
CA ALA A 284 -19.90 5.40 -28.00
C ALA A 284 -20.82 4.39 -28.74
N MET A 285 -20.87 3.13 -28.27
CA MET A 285 -21.69 2.06 -28.85
C MET A 285 -23.18 2.40 -28.86
N PHE A 286 -23.74 2.80 -27.71
CA PHE A 286 -25.18 3.07 -27.57
C PHE A 286 -25.59 4.48 -28.02
N GLY A 287 -24.65 5.45 -28.08
CA GLY A 287 -24.92 6.82 -28.56
C GLY A 287 -24.86 7.01 -30.07
N SER A 288 -24.38 6.01 -30.84
CA SER A 288 -24.09 6.17 -32.26
C SER A 288 -25.26 5.88 -33.22
N GLY A 289 -26.46 5.50 -32.70
CA GLY A 289 -27.61 5.12 -33.51
C GLY A 289 -27.45 3.80 -34.32
N MET A 290 -26.45 3.00 -33.99
CA MET A 290 -26.19 1.68 -34.55
C MET A 290 -27.27 0.64 -34.14
N ARG A 291 -27.20 -0.58 -34.68
CA ARG A 291 -28.17 -1.67 -34.40
C ARG A 291 -28.27 -1.99 -32.91
N GLU A 292 -27.17 -1.89 -32.19
CA GLU A 292 -27.01 -2.11 -30.74
C GLU A 292 -27.87 -1.14 -29.91
N SER A 293 -28.10 0.07 -30.44
CA SER A 293 -28.99 1.06 -29.79
C SER A 293 -30.48 0.68 -29.86
N ARG A 294 -30.86 -0.19 -30.81
CA ARG A 294 -32.27 -0.56 -31.10
C ARG A 294 -32.79 -1.74 -30.28
N GLY A 295 -32.01 -2.29 -29.34
CA GLY A 295 -32.48 -3.34 -28.43
C GLY A 295 -32.19 -4.77 -28.87
N GLU A 296 -31.49 -4.98 -29.98
CA GLU A 296 -30.98 -6.30 -30.38
C GLU A 296 -29.83 -6.73 -29.45
N ALA A 297 -29.68 -8.05 -29.25
CA ALA A 297 -28.58 -8.57 -28.47
C ALA A 297 -27.23 -8.27 -29.16
N VAL A 298 -26.30 -7.71 -28.42
CA VAL A 298 -24.93 -7.44 -28.89
C VAL A 298 -24.16 -8.75 -28.91
N CYS A 299 -23.78 -9.22 -30.08
CA CYS A 299 -22.96 -10.41 -30.21
C CYS A 299 -21.50 -10.09 -29.91
N VAL A 300 -20.94 -10.69 -28.84
CA VAL A 300 -19.56 -10.49 -28.38
C VAL A 300 -18.73 -11.68 -28.89
N ALA A 301 -17.91 -11.42 -29.90
CA ALA A 301 -16.98 -12.40 -30.44
C ALA A 301 -15.63 -12.32 -29.73
N ASP A 302 -14.90 -13.43 -29.72
CA ASP A 302 -13.49 -13.52 -29.28
C ASP A 302 -13.18 -13.18 -27.81
N ILE A 303 -14.21 -13.09 -26.94
CA ILE A 303 -14.06 -12.85 -25.51
C ILE A 303 -14.76 -13.97 -24.75
N SER A 304 -14.12 -14.49 -23.70
CA SER A 304 -14.72 -15.53 -22.87
C SER A 304 -15.87 -14.97 -22.01
N TYR A 305 -16.86 -15.84 -21.73
CA TYR A 305 -18.02 -15.46 -20.92
C TYR A 305 -17.62 -14.92 -19.54
N ASP A 306 -16.63 -15.56 -18.88
CA ASP A 306 -16.21 -15.21 -17.53
C ASP A 306 -15.49 -13.85 -17.51
N VAL A 307 -14.73 -13.52 -18.54
CA VAL A 307 -14.09 -12.20 -18.71
C VAL A 307 -15.14 -11.11 -18.90
N TYR A 308 -16.10 -11.34 -19.82
CA TYR A 308 -17.12 -10.33 -20.08
C TYR A 308 -18.05 -10.11 -18.90
N ARG A 309 -18.37 -11.19 -18.17
CA ARG A 309 -19.13 -11.13 -16.92
C ARG A 309 -18.38 -10.32 -15.86
N ALA A 310 -17.09 -10.59 -15.65
CA ALA A 310 -16.26 -9.84 -14.70
C ALA A 310 -16.16 -8.35 -15.05
N LEU A 311 -16.11 -8.00 -16.34
CA LEU A 311 -16.17 -6.63 -16.81
C LEU A 311 -17.49 -5.96 -16.39
N LEU A 312 -18.64 -6.61 -16.66
CA LEU A 312 -19.95 -6.07 -16.29
C LEU A 312 -20.12 -5.96 -14.76
N ASP A 313 -19.70 -6.98 -14.02
CA ASP A 313 -19.72 -6.97 -12.55
C ASP A 313 -18.90 -5.80 -11.98
N TYR A 314 -17.72 -5.54 -12.57
CA TYR A 314 -16.91 -4.37 -12.20
C TYR A 314 -17.62 -3.06 -12.51
N LEU A 315 -18.22 -2.91 -13.69
CA LEU A 315 -18.93 -1.68 -14.05
C LEU A 315 -20.13 -1.41 -13.13
N LEU A 316 -20.75 -2.45 -12.59
CA LEU A 316 -21.90 -2.35 -11.67
C LEU A 316 -21.49 -2.13 -10.21
N SER A 317 -20.34 -2.64 -9.78
CA SER A 317 -19.95 -2.68 -8.36
C SER A 317 -18.66 -1.92 -8.00
N ASP A 318 -17.83 -1.57 -9.00
CA ASP A 318 -16.47 -1.03 -8.88
C ASP A 318 -15.46 -1.99 -8.25
N HIS A 319 -15.83 -3.26 -8.10
CA HIS A 319 -15.01 -4.28 -7.47
C HIS A 319 -14.88 -5.54 -8.34
N LEU A 320 -13.73 -6.20 -8.22
CA LEU A 320 -13.54 -7.56 -8.74
C LEU A 320 -13.87 -8.54 -7.62
N THR A 321 -15.10 -9.06 -7.62
CA THR A 321 -15.66 -9.89 -6.53
C THR A 321 -15.23 -11.34 -6.57
N ALA A 322 -14.77 -11.86 -7.71
CA ALA A 322 -14.38 -13.25 -7.87
C ALA A 322 -12.85 -13.40 -7.87
N GLN A 323 -12.36 -14.50 -7.29
CA GLN A 323 -11.00 -14.98 -7.59
C GLN A 323 -11.05 -15.65 -8.95
N LEU A 324 -10.41 -15.01 -9.93
CA LEU A 324 -10.36 -15.49 -11.32
C LEU A 324 -9.01 -16.16 -11.59
N PRO A 325 -8.94 -17.10 -12.56
CA PRO A 325 -7.68 -17.61 -13.07
C PRO A 325 -6.79 -16.50 -13.65
N ALA A 326 -5.47 -16.72 -13.66
CA ALA A 326 -4.51 -15.74 -14.20
C ALA A 326 -4.81 -15.37 -15.65
N GLU A 327 -5.17 -16.35 -16.47
CA GLU A 327 -5.58 -16.15 -17.89
C GLU A 327 -6.77 -15.19 -18.01
N THR A 328 -7.78 -15.35 -17.15
CA THR A 328 -8.97 -14.48 -17.13
C THR A 328 -8.61 -13.05 -16.70
N TYR A 329 -7.73 -12.87 -15.70
CA TYR A 329 -7.24 -11.54 -15.35
C TYR A 329 -6.45 -10.89 -16.48
N LEU A 330 -5.68 -11.69 -17.24
CA LEU A 330 -4.90 -11.20 -18.36
C LEU A 330 -5.80 -10.71 -19.51
N GLU A 331 -6.79 -11.52 -19.91
CA GLU A 331 -7.79 -11.12 -20.91
C GLU A 331 -8.59 -9.89 -20.45
N LEU A 332 -9.01 -9.85 -19.18
CA LEU A 332 -9.73 -8.71 -18.61
C LEU A 332 -8.89 -7.45 -18.58
N MET A 333 -7.59 -7.55 -18.31
CA MET A 333 -6.65 -6.44 -18.36
C MET A 333 -6.51 -5.87 -19.76
N MET A 334 -6.36 -6.72 -20.76
CA MET A 334 -6.30 -6.32 -22.18
C MET A 334 -7.59 -5.65 -22.62
N LEU A 335 -8.73 -6.20 -22.22
CA LEU A 335 -10.05 -5.65 -22.52
C LEU A 335 -10.28 -4.31 -21.84
N SER A 336 -9.85 -4.17 -20.58
CA SER A 336 -9.98 -2.91 -19.83
C SER A 336 -9.17 -1.78 -20.45
N ASN A 337 -7.99 -2.07 -20.96
CA ASN A 337 -7.18 -1.12 -21.74
C ASN A 337 -7.91 -0.69 -23.01
N ALA A 338 -8.41 -1.65 -23.80
CA ALA A 338 -9.16 -1.35 -25.02
C ALA A 338 -10.43 -0.51 -24.77
N TYR A 339 -11.07 -0.68 -23.63
CA TYR A 339 -12.29 0.05 -23.24
C TYR A 339 -12.03 1.34 -22.45
N GLY A 340 -10.76 1.69 -22.18
CA GLY A 340 -10.35 2.89 -21.46
C GLY A 340 -10.67 2.87 -19.96
N LEU A 341 -10.64 1.68 -19.36
CA LEU A 341 -10.96 1.45 -17.95
C LEU A 341 -9.68 1.31 -17.11
N GLY A 342 -8.90 2.41 -16.98
CA GLY A 342 -7.58 2.38 -16.37
C GLY A 342 -7.56 1.88 -14.92
N ARG A 343 -8.62 2.09 -14.13
CA ARG A 343 -8.72 1.54 -12.77
C ARG A 343 -8.88 0.01 -12.79
N LEU A 344 -9.69 -0.54 -13.68
CA LEU A 344 -9.85 -2.00 -13.83
C LEU A 344 -8.56 -2.65 -14.32
N GLU A 345 -7.86 -2.01 -15.26
CA GLU A 345 -6.54 -2.42 -15.72
C GLU A 345 -5.55 -2.55 -14.54
N GLN A 346 -5.45 -1.53 -13.69
CA GLN A 346 -4.60 -1.53 -12.50
C GLN A 346 -5.00 -2.62 -11.49
N LEU A 347 -6.30 -2.87 -11.28
CA LEU A 347 -6.79 -3.95 -10.42
C LEU A 347 -6.37 -5.32 -10.95
N CYS A 348 -6.51 -5.57 -12.25
CA CYS A 348 -6.06 -6.81 -12.89
C CYS A 348 -4.53 -6.97 -12.79
N ALA A 349 -3.77 -5.91 -13.06
CA ALA A 349 -2.31 -5.92 -12.94
C ALA A 349 -1.83 -6.31 -11.53
N ARG A 350 -2.48 -5.79 -10.49
CA ARG A 350 -2.18 -6.18 -9.09
C ARG A 350 -2.47 -7.64 -8.81
N LYS A 351 -3.60 -8.15 -9.30
CA LYS A 351 -3.96 -9.57 -9.13
C LYS A 351 -2.98 -10.48 -9.86
N LEU A 352 -2.57 -10.12 -11.07
CA LEU A 352 -1.58 -10.86 -11.85
C LEU A 352 -0.21 -10.86 -11.20
N ALA A 353 0.24 -9.72 -10.64
CA ALA A 353 1.51 -9.66 -9.92
C ALA A 353 1.56 -10.59 -8.70
N ALA A 354 0.42 -10.85 -8.05
CA ALA A 354 0.31 -11.73 -6.91
C ALA A 354 0.31 -13.23 -7.26
N VAL A 355 0.04 -13.60 -8.55
CA VAL A 355 -0.07 -14.99 -9.01
C VAL A 355 0.98 -15.35 -10.07
N LEU A 356 2.09 -14.60 -10.12
CA LEU A 356 3.20 -14.88 -11.05
C LEU A 356 3.82 -16.24 -10.75
N ASP A 357 3.96 -17.06 -11.79
CA ASP A 357 4.66 -18.34 -11.76
C ASP A 357 5.48 -18.56 -13.05
N MET A 358 6.25 -19.63 -13.10
CA MET A 358 7.10 -19.95 -14.27
C MET A 358 6.31 -20.24 -15.56
N ASN A 359 5.04 -20.62 -15.42
CA ASN A 359 4.21 -20.99 -16.59
C ASN A 359 3.58 -19.73 -17.20
N ASN A 360 3.25 -18.71 -16.38
CA ASN A 360 2.51 -17.53 -16.80
C ASN A 360 3.36 -16.26 -16.97
N VAL A 361 4.56 -16.21 -16.36
CA VAL A 361 5.41 -15.00 -16.32
C VAL A 361 5.75 -14.42 -17.69
N GLY A 362 6.05 -15.26 -18.66
CA GLY A 362 6.42 -14.83 -20.02
C GLY A 362 5.25 -14.18 -20.77
N GLU A 363 4.06 -14.72 -20.61
CA GLU A 363 2.86 -14.17 -21.23
C GLU A 363 2.41 -12.88 -20.55
N ILE A 364 2.44 -12.84 -19.23
CA ILE A 364 2.13 -11.64 -18.44
C ILE A 364 3.10 -10.49 -18.79
N ALA A 365 4.40 -10.76 -18.89
CA ALA A 365 5.39 -9.77 -19.28
C ALA A 365 5.11 -9.19 -20.67
N ARG A 366 4.81 -10.06 -21.63
CA ARG A 366 4.50 -9.67 -23.02
C ARG A 366 3.25 -8.80 -23.08
N CYS A 367 2.16 -9.21 -22.44
CA CYS A 367 0.91 -8.46 -22.44
C CYS A 367 1.04 -7.12 -21.71
N ALA A 368 1.71 -7.10 -20.55
CA ALA A 368 1.99 -5.85 -19.81
C ALA A 368 2.80 -4.85 -20.66
N SER A 369 3.78 -5.34 -21.42
CA SER A 369 4.56 -4.50 -22.35
C SER A 369 3.70 -3.94 -23.48
N LEU A 370 2.78 -4.71 -24.03
CA LEU A 370 1.90 -4.29 -25.13
C LEU A 370 0.96 -3.15 -24.74
N ILE A 371 0.43 -3.16 -23.52
CA ILE A 371 -0.48 -2.12 -23.02
C ILE A 371 0.24 -0.99 -22.27
N GLY A 372 1.57 -1.09 -22.11
CA GLY A 372 2.36 -0.09 -21.42
C GLY A 372 2.30 -0.16 -19.87
N GLU A 373 1.79 -1.28 -19.30
CA GLU A 373 1.74 -1.51 -17.85
C GLU A 373 3.13 -1.87 -17.32
N GLN A 374 3.94 -0.84 -17.10
CA GLN A 374 5.35 -0.98 -16.75
C GLN A 374 5.58 -1.68 -15.40
N HIS A 375 4.65 -1.54 -14.46
CA HIS A 375 4.78 -2.13 -13.14
C HIS A 375 4.72 -3.66 -13.20
N LEU A 376 3.69 -4.18 -13.87
CA LEU A 376 3.50 -5.62 -14.04
C LEU A 376 4.60 -6.23 -14.91
N HIS A 377 5.03 -5.52 -15.97
CA HIS A 377 6.14 -5.96 -16.82
C HIS A 377 7.43 -6.16 -16.00
N ARG A 378 7.80 -5.17 -15.19
CA ARG A 378 8.99 -5.27 -14.33
C ARG A 378 8.86 -6.33 -13.24
N ALA A 379 7.67 -6.52 -12.67
CA ALA A 379 7.43 -7.59 -11.69
C ALA A 379 7.65 -8.97 -12.33
N ALA A 380 7.16 -9.16 -13.54
CA ALA A 380 7.34 -10.40 -14.30
C ALA A 380 8.81 -10.63 -14.68
N ASP A 381 9.51 -9.61 -15.19
CA ASP A 381 10.94 -9.69 -15.53
C ASP A 381 11.79 -10.06 -14.31
N ARG A 382 11.51 -9.43 -13.17
CA ARG A 382 12.19 -9.76 -11.92
C ARG A 382 11.97 -11.20 -11.49
N TYR A 383 10.71 -11.65 -11.52
CA TYR A 383 10.37 -13.03 -11.18
C TYR A 383 11.18 -14.01 -12.05
N ALA A 384 11.26 -13.77 -13.36
CA ALA A 384 12.02 -14.57 -14.29
C ALA A 384 13.53 -14.56 -13.96
N HIS A 385 14.10 -13.38 -13.65
CA HIS A 385 15.51 -13.25 -13.28
C HIS A 385 15.85 -13.96 -11.96
N LEU A 386 15.02 -13.87 -10.94
CA LEU A 386 15.23 -14.53 -9.66
C LEU A 386 15.20 -16.06 -9.81
N GLN A 387 14.30 -16.59 -10.62
CA GLN A 387 14.23 -18.02 -10.91
C GLN A 387 15.41 -18.53 -11.75
N ALA A 388 15.87 -17.72 -12.72
CA ALA A 388 17.08 -18.03 -13.49
C ALA A 388 18.36 -18.03 -12.62
N ALA A 389 18.45 -17.15 -11.63
CA ALA A 389 19.56 -17.09 -10.69
C ALA A 389 19.56 -18.23 -9.67
N ALA A 390 18.40 -18.80 -9.34
CA ALA A 390 18.25 -19.92 -8.40
C ALA A 390 18.76 -21.27 -8.96
N GLY A 391 18.98 -21.40 -10.27
CA GLY A 391 19.47 -22.62 -10.93
C GLY A 391 18.49 -23.79 -10.91
N PRO A 392 18.64 -24.79 -11.78
CA PRO A 392 17.79 -25.99 -11.76
C PRO A 392 18.19 -26.88 -10.56
N GLY A 393 17.55 -26.72 -9.40
CA GLY A 393 17.82 -27.56 -8.23
C GLY A 393 17.44 -26.99 -6.87
N ALA A 394 16.85 -25.81 -6.77
CA ALA A 394 16.30 -25.36 -5.49
C ALA A 394 15.00 -26.14 -5.19
N PRO A 395 14.87 -26.80 -4.00
CA PRO A 395 13.66 -27.53 -3.67
C PRO A 395 12.50 -26.55 -3.54
N ALA A 396 11.38 -26.90 -4.16
CA ALA A 396 10.09 -26.26 -3.93
C ALA A 396 9.84 -26.21 -2.41
N ALA A 397 9.41 -25.05 -1.92
CA ALA A 397 9.08 -24.86 -0.51
C ALA A 397 8.18 -26.02 -0.05
N CYS A 398 8.62 -26.72 1.00
CA CYS A 398 7.87 -27.78 1.64
C CYS A 398 6.49 -27.28 2.05
N GLU A 399 5.45 -27.88 1.51
CA GLU A 399 4.14 -27.90 2.14
C GLU A 399 4.25 -28.43 3.58
N PRO A 400 3.54 -27.90 4.55
CA PRO A 400 3.50 -28.47 5.89
C PRO A 400 2.74 -29.79 5.84
N GLN A 401 3.45 -30.90 5.78
CA GLN A 401 2.88 -32.22 6.07
C GLN A 401 2.49 -32.23 7.55
N GLY A 402 1.19 -32.35 7.79
CA GLY A 402 0.66 -32.75 9.08
C GLY A 402 1.14 -34.15 9.42
N GLY A 403 1.56 -34.37 10.65
CA GLY A 403 1.93 -35.69 11.10
C GLY A 403 2.43 -35.71 12.52
N GLU A 404 1.54 -36.09 13.40
CA GLU A 404 1.68 -37.03 14.49
C GLU A 404 2.82 -36.89 15.51
N GLY A 405 2.37 -36.97 16.74
CA GLY A 405 3.12 -36.83 17.98
C GLY A 405 4.31 -37.76 18.13
N CYS A 406 5.23 -37.30 18.94
CA CYS A 406 6.07 -38.18 19.73
C CYS A 406 6.27 -37.57 21.11
N HIS A 407 5.82 -38.30 22.10
CA HIS A 407 6.17 -38.15 23.50
C HIS A 407 7.68 -38.39 23.69
N ILE A 408 8.34 -37.50 24.35
CA ILE A 408 9.14 -37.68 25.58
C ILE A 408 9.55 -36.30 26.05
#